data_e3bf88c0efcbd51445d632b7297fe315
#
_entry.id   e3bf88c0efcbd51445d632b7297fe315
#
_cell.length_a   1.000
_cell.length_b   1.000
_cell.length_c   1.000
_cell.angle_alpha   90.00
_cell.angle_beta   90.00
_cell.angle_gamma   90.00
#
_symmetry.space_group_name_H-M   'P 1'
#
loop_
_entity.id
_entity.type
_entity.pdbx_description
1 polymer ?
#
loop_
_entity_poly.entity_id
_entity_poly.type
_entity_poly.pdbx_seq_one_letter_code
_entity_poly.pdbx_strand_id
1 'polypeptide(L)'
;MPTVTLPSKPDAPIAYELFPGDATSNLLVVCLNGLGLPQGVWKPTIELFQQSNLSPKPWILTYDRYGQGASSRDPRESWPSKDPGYAHTLDDVTDDLHELIQTLSPDRSSRIVFVNNSIGAHVARRYADRYPTIVEGILFLDSNPGNTDYESIWPNPKDPSFNLEQMTPPGTPLELYEAAYTKMTTIFAASAKNNEGFDRREIKNILPDPSKPKLKGSKTSDEGPWITVVGHELEQFSKEEWAMMKVPLGMAAMYTQPMWEKYNEGLCGLTDPDKARGPLIAPKSGHFVQKDNPSFVAEQLQDLIKKVEGLH
;
A
#
# COMPACT_ATOMS: atom_id res chain seq x y z
N MET A 1 -11.27 15.57 13.89
CA MET A 1 -10.63 14.25 13.76
C MET A 1 -9.96 13.94 15.07
N PRO A 2 -10.22 12.79 15.70
CA PRO A 2 -9.56 12.41 16.94
C PRO A 2 -8.06 12.17 16.71
N THR A 3 -7.28 12.36 17.78
CA THR A 3 -5.84 12.10 17.80
C THR A 3 -5.48 11.25 19.00
N VAL A 4 -4.38 10.52 18.89
CA VAL A 4 -3.78 9.73 19.98
C VAL A 4 -2.27 9.90 19.94
N THR A 5 -1.62 9.85 21.07
CA THR A 5 -0.16 9.78 21.16
C THR A 5 0.27 8.35 21.45
N LEU A 6 1.37 7.93 20.85
CA LEU A 6 1.98 6.66 21.16
C LEU A 6 2.78 6.77 22.45
N PRO A 7 2.81 5.75 23.32
CA PRO A 7 3.68 5.71 24.49
C PRO A 7 5.14 6.03 24.18
N SER A 8 5.66 5.55 23.05
CA SER A 8 7.03 5.85 22.58
C SER A 8 7.22 7.29 22.09
N LYS A 9 6.13 8.02 21.79
CA LYS A 9 6.14 9.39 21.22
C LYS A 9 5.02 10.25 21.81
N PRO A 10 5.10 10.58 23.11
CA PRO A 10 4.00 11.21 23.86
C PRO A 10 3.68 12.64 23.38
N ASP A 11 4.60 13.31 22.71
CA ASP A 11 4.44 14.71 22.25
C ASP A 11 4.05 14.81 20.76
N ALA A 12 3.82 13.66 20.09
CA ALA A 12 3.52 13.62 18.65
C ALA A 12 2.20 12.91 18.39
N PRO A 13 1.08 13.63 18.29
CA PRO A 13 -0.23 13.04 18.03
C PRO A 13 -0.36 12.49 16.60
N ILE A 14 -0.98 11.31 16.52
CA ILE A 14 -1.44 10.65 15.28
C ILE A 14 -2.94 10.90 15.13
N ALA A 15 -3.36 11.36 13.95
CA ALA A 15 -4.76 11.48 13.60
C ALA A 15 -5.31 10.13 13.13
N TYR A 16 -6.49 9.76 13.62
CA TYR A 16 -7.13 8.49 13.28
C TYR A 16 -8.66 8.63 13.25
N GLU A 17 -9.32 7.63 12.68
CA GLU A 17 -10.75 7.35 12.86
C GLU A 17 -10.93 5.86 13.15
N LEU A 18 -11.74 5.55 14.15
CA LEU A 18 -12.13 4.19 14.50
C LEU A 18 -13.64 4.04 14.29
N PHE A 19 -14.02 3.34 13.25
CA PHE A 19 -15.42 3.08 12.91
C PHE A 19 -15.89 1.84 13.67
N PRO A 20 -17.00 1.94 14.43
CA PRO A 20 -17.48 0.82 15.23
C PRO A 20 -17.96 -0.32 14.35
N GLY A 21 -17.59 -1.53 14.76
CA GLY A 21 -18.14 -2.78 14.31
C GLY A 21 -19.21 -3.32 15.30
N ASP A 22 -19.67 -4.54 15.07
CA ASP A 22 -20.58 -5.21 15.97
C ASP A 22 -19.86 -5.57 17.29
N ALA A 23 -20.58 -5.50 18.40
CA ALA A 23 -20.01 -5.76 19.73
C ALA A 23 -19.43 -7.19 19.88
N THR A 24 -19.93 -8.12 19.07
CA THR A 24 -19.46 -9.52 19.04
C THR A 24 -18.23 -9.74 18.16
N SER A 25 -17.85 -8.74 17.35
CA SER A 25 -16.69 -8.84 16.48
C SER A 25 -15.39 -8.50 17.21
N ASN A 26 -14.43 -9.41 17.12
CA ASN A 26 -13.05 -9.22 17.57
C ASN A 26 -12.07 -8.98 16.40
N LEU A 27 -12.59 -8.79 15.18
CA LEU A 27 -11.81 -8.52 13.99
C LEU A 27 -11.60 -7.01 13.81
N LEU A 28 -10.36 -6.60 13.55
CA LEU A 28 -9.99 -5.24 13.21
C LEU A 28 -9.52 -5.16 11.75
N VAL A 29 -10.21 -4.37 10.95
CA VAL A 29 -9.73 -3.97 9.62
C VAL A 29 -8.89 -2.71 9.78
N VAL A 30 -7.68 -2.69 9.23
CA VAL A 30 -6.80 -1.52 9.25
C VAL A 30 -6.51 -1.07 7.83
N CYS A 31 -6.83 0.18 7.51
CA CYS A 31 -6.59 0.78 6.20
C CYS A 31 -5.24 1.48 6.18
N LEU A 32 -4.36 1.07 5.25
CA LEU A 32 -3.00 1.60 5.10
C LEU A 32 -2.89 2.45 3.84
N ASN A 33 -2.64 3.73 4.02
CA ASN A 33 -2.60 4.72 2.95
C ASN A 33 -1.39 4.54 2.02
N GLY A 34 -1.54 4.98 0.76
CA GLY A 34 -0.42 5.28 -0.13
C GLY A 34 0.46 6.43 0.38
N LEU A 35 1.58 6.69 -0.27
CA LEU A 35 2.47 7.80 0.08
C LEU A 35 1.77 9.14 -0.17
N GLY A 36 1.79 10.05 0.81
CA GLY A 36 1.21 11.39 0.70
C GLY A 36 -0.32 11.45 0.73
N LEU A 37 -1.02 10.33 0.86
CA LEU A 37 -2.48 10.28 0.88
C LEU A 37 -3.01 10.28 2.32
N PRO A 38 -3.91 11.21 2.68
CA PRO A 38 -4.55 11.20 3.99
C PRO A 38 -5.58 10.08 4.10
N GLN A 39 -5.86 9.64 5.34
CA GLN A 39 -6.82 8.58 5.65
C GLN A 39 -8.23 8.81 5.10
N GLY A 40 -8.62 10.06 4.88
CA GLY A 40 -9.95 10.41 4.34
C GLY A 40 -10.27 9.79 2.97
N VAL A 41 -9.27 9.31 2.23
CA VAL A 41 -9.48 8.62 0.94
C VAL A 41 -10.24 7.30 1.09
N TRP A 42 -10.28 6.72 2.29
CA TRP A 42 -10.98 5.47 2.57
C TRP A 42 -12.47 5.64 2.88
N LYS A 43 -12.89 6.88 3.20
CA LYS A 43 -14.25 7.13 3.67
C LYS A 43 -15.35 6.62 2.74
N PRO A 44 -15.31 6.84 1.41
CA PRO A 44 -16.34 6.30 0.51
C PRO A 44 -16.42 4.76 0.54
N THR A 45 -15.28 4.08 0.58
CA THR A 45 -15.21 2.61 0.69
C THR A 45 -15.82 2.12 1.99
N ILE A 46 -15.50 2.78 3.12
CA ILE A 46 -15.99 2.40 4.44
C ILE A 46 -17.50 2.61 4.54
N GLU A 47 -18.02 3.74 4.05
CA GLU A 47 -19.45 4.03 4.04
C GLU A 47 -20.23 2.95 3.26
N LEU A 48 -19.74 2.55 2.09
CA LEU A 48 -20.35 1.47 1.30
C LEU A 48 -20.23 0.10 2.00
N PHE A 49 -19.08 -0.19 2.58
CA PHE A 49 -18.88 -1.42 3.34
C PHE A 49 -19.84 -1.50 4.56
N GLN A 50 -20.03 -0.41 5.30
CA GLN A 50 -20.92 -0.37 6.45
C GLN A 50 -22.39 -0.56 6.07
N GLN A 51 -22.79 -0.25 4.82
CA GLN A 51 -24.13 -0.52 4.31
C GLN A 51 -24.35 -1.99 3.92
N SER A 52 -23.31 -2.81 3.91
CA SER A 52 -23.40 -4.23 3.55
C SER A 52 -24.21 -5.04 4.59
N ASN A 53 -24.66 -6.21 4.19
CA ASN A 53 -25.37 -7.16 5.06
C ASN A 53 -24.41 -8.10 5.82
N LEU A 54 -23.10 -7.82 5.84
CA LEU A 54 -22.13 -8.61 6.57
C LEU A 54 -22.43 -8.56 8.08
N SER A 55 -22.42 -9.73 8.73
CA SER A 55 -22.57 -9.84 10.19
C SER A 55 -21.77 -11.05 10.71
N PRO A 56 -20.95 -10.88 11.74
CA PRO A 56 -20.67 -9.62 12.42
C PRO A 56 -19.81 -8.68 11.58
N LYS A 57 -20.05 -7.36 11.69
CA LYS A 57 -19.21 -6.35 11.07
C LYS A 57 -17.93 -6.13 11.87
N PRO A 58 -16.76 -6.10 11.23
CA PRO A 58 -15.51 -5.78 11.91
C PRO A 58 -15.43 -4.31 12.31
N TRP A 59 -14.56 -3.99 13.25
CA TRP A 59 -14.10 -2.63 13.51
C TRP A 59 -13.15 -2.20 12.41
N ILE A 60 -13.16 -0.91 12.05
CA ILE A 60 -12.29 -0.39 10.99
C ILE A 60 -11.48 0.78 11.53
N LEU A 61 -10.17 0.70 11.42
CA LEU A 61 -9.22 1.75 11.78
C LEU A 61 -8.63 2.37 10.50
N THR A 62 -8.73 3.69 10.39
CA THR A 62 -7.94 4.49 9.47
C THR A 62 -7.05 5.44 10.26
N TYR A 63 -5.89 5.79 9.73
CA TYR A 63 -4.98 6.73 10.38
C TYR A 63 -4.06 7.39 9.36
N ASP A 64 -3.56 8.54 9.71
CA ASP A 64 -2.49 9.21 9.00
C ASP A 64 -1.15 8.84 9.66
N ARG A 65 -0.18 8.31 8.89
CA ARG A 65 1.18 8.11 9.41
C ARG A 65 1.79 9.45 9.84
N TYR A 66 2.83 9.42 10.64
CA TYR A 66 3.58 10.65 10.95
C TYR A 66 4.00 11.36 9.66
N GLY A 67 3.83 12.68 9.62
CA GLY A 67 4.08 13.51 8.45
C GLY A 67 3.01 13.44 7.36
N GLN A 68 1.92 12.68 7.56
CA GLN A 68 0.81 12.53 6.63
C GLN A 68 -0.47 13.19 7.17
N GLY A 69 -1.29 13.74 6.28
CA GLY A 69 -2.62 14.26 6.62
C GLY A 69 -2.63 15.22 7.81
N ALA A 70 -3.35 14.85 8.86
CA ALA A 70 -3.49 15.63 10.10
C ALA A 70 -2.58 15.15 11.25
N SER A 71 -1.74 14.15 11.03
CA SER A 71 -0.77 13.69 12.01
C SER A 71 0.43 14.63 12.13
N SER A 72 1.04 14.65 13.30
CA SER A 72 2.29 15.36 13.53
C SER A 72 3.43 14.86 12.65
N ARG A 73 4.50 15.65 12.58
CA ARG A 73 5.80 15.17 12.08
C ARG A 73 6.36 14.11 13.03
N ASP A 74 7.15 13.18 12.49
CA ASP A 74 7.83 12.19 13.33
C ASP A 74 8.93 12.87 14.15
N PRO A 75 8.95 12.73 15.49
CA PRO A 75 10.01 13.32 16.34
C PRO A 75 11.42 12.86 15.95
N ARG A 76 11.54 11.66 15.35
CA ARG A 76 12.84 11.13 14.87
C ARG A 76 13.46 11.98 13.75
N GLU A 77 12.69 12.82 13.08
CA GLU A 77 13.20 13.72 12.02
C GLU A 77 14.31 14.64 12.52
N SER A 78 14.28 14.98 13.81
CA SER A 78 15.28 15.83 14.47
C SER A 78 16.46 15.06 15.09
N TRP A 79 16.48 13.73 15.00
CA TRP A 79 17.55 12.94 15.60
C TRP A 79 18.86 13.06 14.81
N PRO A 80 20.02 13.24 15.49
CA PRO A 80 21.32 13.36 14.83
C PRO A 80 21.71 12.16 13.96
N SER A 81 21.11 10.98 14.24
CA SER A 81 21.35 9.74 13.50
C SER A 81 20.54 9.64 12.21
N LYS A 82 19.60 10.56 11.95
CA LYS A 82 18.77 10.55 10.76
C LYS A 82 19.27 11.55 9.72
N ASP A 83 19.26 11.12 8.46
CA ASP A 83 19.53 12.03 7.35
C ASP A 83 18.38 13.04 7.20
N PRO A 84 18.66 14.31 6.90
CA PRO A 84 17.61 15.30 6.72
C PRO A 84 16.57 14.88 5.66
N GLY A 85 15.28 14.88 6.04
CA GLY A 85 14.16 14.49 5.20
C GLY A 85 13.86 12.97 5.16
N TYR A 86 14.52 12.18 6.04
CA TYR A 86 14.24 10.76 6.24
C TYR A 86 13.99 10.51 7.74
N ALA A 87 12.75 10.69 8.16
CA ALA A 87 12.37 10.61 9.57
C ALA A 87 12.19 9.17 10.06
N HIS A 88 11.56 8.32 9.25
CA HIS A 88 11.21 6.95 9.63
C HIS A 88 11.37 5.96 8.48
N THR A 89 11.87 4.79 8.81
CA THR A 89 12.04 3.64 7.92
C THR A 89 10.76 2.80 7.84
N LEU A 90 10.75 1.77 7.01
CA LEU A 90 9.66 0.78 6.96
C LEU A 90 9.46 0.09 8.32
N ASP A 91 10.55 -0.22 9.03
CA ASP A 91 10.48 -0.82 10.36
C ASP A 91 9.91 0.14 11.39
N ASP A 92 10.36 1.39 11.38
CA ASP A 92 9.82 2.43 12.27
C ASP A 92 8.30 2.62 12.09
N VAL A 93 7.82 2.68 10.83
CA VAL A 93 6.38 2.80 10.52
C VAL A 93 5.60 1.56 10.97
N THR A 94 6.21 0.39 10.84
CA THR A 94 5.59 -0.88 11.28
C THR A 94 5.45 -0.94 12.79
N ASP A 95 6.47 -0.48 13.54
CA ASP A 95 6.44 -0.42 15.00
C ASP A 95 5.44 0.61 15.51
N ASP A 96 5.39 1.80 14.89
CA ASP A 96 4.40 2.83 15.19
C ASP A 96 2.97 2.32 14.98
N LEU A 97 2.73 1.58 13.88
CA LEU A 97 1.44 0.96 13.61
C LEU A 97 1.06 -0.08 14.67
N HIS A 98 2.02 -0.91 15.08
CA HIS A 98 1.77 -1.91 16.11
C HIS A 98 1.38 -1.25 17.43
N GLU A 99 2.13 -0.25 17.87
CA GLU A 99 1.84 0.50 19.09
C GLU A 99 0.49 1.23 19.01
N LEU A 100 0.15 1.80 17.86
CA LEU A 100 -1.15 2.43 17.60
C LEU A 100 -2.31 1.44 17.78
N ILE A 101 -2.21 0.25 17.18
CA ILE A 101 -3.23 -0.80 17.29
C ILE A 101 -3.39 -1.25 18.74
N GLN A 102 -2.28 -1.47 19.46
CA GLN A 102 -2.30 -1.84 20.87
C GLN A 102 -2.96 -0.76 21.73
N THR A 103 -2.72 0.50 21.42
CA THR A 103 -3.27 1.65 22.17
C THR A 103 -4.76 1.82 21.94
N LEU A 104 -5.22 1.70 20.69
CA LEU A 104 -6.61 1.99 20.31
C LEU A 104 -7.55 0.78 20.43
N SER A 105 -7.05 -0.42 20.25
CA SER A 105 -7.86 -1.64 20.13
C SER A 105 -7.16 -2.86 20.73
N PRO A 106 -6.77 -2.84 22.02
CA PRO A 106 -6.01 -3.95 22.62
C PRO A 106 -6.76 -5.28 22.54
N ASP A 107 -8.08 -5.27 22.70
CA ASP A 107 -8.93 -6.48 22.65
C ASP A 107 -9.04 -7.08 21.23
N ARG A 108 -8.67 -6.34 20.19
CA ARG A 108 -8.77 -6.74 18.77
C ARG A 108 -7.41 -6.81 18.07
N SER A 109 -6.34 -6.58 18.78
CA SER A 109 -4.98 -6.55 18.26
C SER A 109 -4.45 -7.90 17.79
N SER A 110 -5.18 -8.98 18.05
CA SER A 110 -4.79 -10.36 17.71
C SER A 110 -5.47 -10.92 16.46
N ARG A 111 -6.43 -10.21 15.85
CA ARG A 111 -7.12 -10.59 14.61
C ARG A 111 -7.24 -9.38 13.69
N ILE A 112 -6.38 -9.32 12.70
CA ILE A 112 -6.24 -8.14 11.83
C ILE A 112 -6.45 -8.53 10.37
N VAL A 113 -7.20 -7.68 9.66
CA VAL A 113 -7.25 -7.65 8.19
C VAL A 113 -6.70 -6.32 7.71
N PHE A 114 -5.70 -6.33 6.84
CA PHE A 114 -5.20 -5.12 6.20
C PHE A 114 -5.90 -4.86 4.87
N VAL A 115 -6.26 -3.60 4.64
CA VAL A 115 -6.60 -3.06 3.33
C VAL A 115 -5.59 -1.97 3.01
N ASN A 116 -4.86 -2.09 1.93
CA ASN A 116 -3.74 -1.20 1.68
C ASN A 116 -3.69 -0.76 0.21
N ASN A 117 -3.12 0.42 -0.03
CA ASN A 117 -2.83 0.92 -1.37
C ASN A 117 -1.36 1.32 -1.48
N SER A 118 -0.76 1.05 -2.67
CA SER A 118 0.59 1.53 -2.97
C SER A 118 1.62 1.06 -1.92
N ILE A 119 2.39 1.99 -1.34
CA ILE A 119 3.42 1.72 -0.31
C ILE A 119 2.84 1.13 0.99
N GLY A 120 1.54 1.30 1.24
CA GLY A 120 0.86 0.64 2.35
C GLY A 120 0.98 -0.88 2.32
N ALA A 121 1.16 -1.46 1.13
CA ALA A 121 1.42 -2.89 0.93
C ALA A 121 2.72 -3.36 1.61
N HIS A 122 3.76 -2.53 1.58
CA HIS A 122 5.04 -2.87 2.22
C HIS A 122 4.91 -2.87 3.74
N VAL A 123 4.13 -1.91 4.28
CA VAL A 123 3.82 -1.85 5.72
C VAL A 123 3.02 -3.09 6.13
N ALA A 124 1.98 -3.48 5.38
CA ALA A 124 1.19 -4.68 5.66
C ALA A 124 2.03 -5.95 5.64
N ARG A 125 2.89 -6.12 4.62
CA ARG A 125 3.80 -7.27 4.51
C ARG A 125 4.80 -7.32 5.65
N ARG A 126 5.44 -6.19 5.95
CA ARG A 126 6.43 -6.10 7.03
C ARG A 126 5.79 -6.35 8.39
N TYR A 127 4.59 -5.84 8.59
CA TYR A 127 3.83 -6.09 9.82
C TYR A 127 3.50 -7.58 9.98
N ALA A 128 2.98 -8.24 8.94
CA ALA A 128 2.64 -9.65 8.99
C ALA A 128 3.87 -10.56 9.20
N ASP A 129 5.04 -10.17 8.70
CA ASP A 129 6.32 -10.86 8.92
C ASP A 129 6.82 -10.69 10.37
N ARG A 130 6.76 -9.48 10.91
CA ARG A 130 7.25 -9.16 12.28
C ARG A 130 6.32 -9.63 13.38
N TYR A 131 5.01 -9.62 13.13
CA TYR A 131 3.97 -10.03 14.07
C TYR A 131 3.17 -11.20 13.49
N PRO A 132 3.79 -12.38 13.35
CA PRO A 132 3.17 -13.52 12.70
C PRO A 132 1.95 -13.99 13.47
N THR A 133 1.01 -14.59 12.77
CA THR A 133 -0.20 -15.23 13.31
C THR A 133 -1.32 -14.29 13.82
N ILE A 134 -1.19 -12.99 13.62
CA ILE A 134 -2.25 -12.03 13.98
C ILE A 134 -2.92 -11.38 12.76
N VAL A 135 -2.29 -11.48 11.58
CA VAL A 135 -2.85 -10.99 10.32
C VAL A 135 -3.56 -12.16 9.63
N GLU A 136 -4.88 -12.09 9.56
CA GLU A 136 -5.72 -13.16 9.01
C GLU A 136 -6.12 -12.91 7.54
N GLY A 137 -6.03 -11.67 7.08
CA GLY A 137 -6.29 -11.31 5.69
C GLY A 137 -5.59 -10.05 5.23
N ILE A 138 -5.30 -9.97 3.92
CA ILE A 138 -4.72 -8.78 3.30
C ILE A 138 -5.39 -8.54 1.94
N LEU A 139 -5.95 -7.34 1.76
CA LEU A 139 -6.40 -6.82 0.48
C LEU A 139 -5.38 -5.82 -0.06
N PHE A 140 -4.64 -6.23 -1.07
CA PHE A 140 -3.67 -5.39 -1.78
C PHE A 140 -4.37 -4.65 -2.92
N LEU A 141 -4.32 -3.32 -2.91
CA LEU A 141 -4.85 -2.44 -3.95
C LEU A 141 -3.69 -1.73 -4.63
N ASP A 142 -3.40 -2.13 -5.83
CA ASP A 142 -2.37 -1.57 -6.69
C ASP A 142 -1.05 -1.28 -5.97
N SER A 143 -0.47 -2.34 -5.42
CA SER A 143 0.77 -2.27 -4.66
C SER A 143 1.91 -1.82 -5.56
N ASN A 144 2.61 -0.75 -5.18
CA ASN A 144 3.81 -0.39 -5.93
C ASN A 144 4.89 -1.47 -5.73
N PRO A 145 5.63 -1.85 -6.80
CA PRO A 145 6.69 -2.85 -6.68
C PRO A 145 7.79 -2.44 -5.71
N GLY A 146 7.93 -3.20 -4.60
CA GLY A 146 8.92 -2.92 -3.56
C GLY A 146 10.31 -3.51 -3.84
N ASN A 147 10.42 -4.38 -4.83
CA ASN A 147 11.63 -5.10 -5.18
C ASN A 147 12.42 -4.47 -6.32
N THR A 148 12.07 -3.26 -6.73
CA THR A 148 12.76 -2.53 -7.80
C THR A 148 13.09 -1.11 -7.37
N ASP A 149 14.10 -0.54 -8.01
CA ASP A 149 14.26 0.91 -8.10
C ASP A 149 13.55 1.40 -9.38
N TYR A 150 12.75 2.44 -9.26
CA TYR A 150 12.00 2.96 -10.40
C TYR A 150 12.89 3.56 -11.49
N GLU A 151 14.15 3.85 -11.19
CA GLU A 151 15.13 4.39 -12.11
C GLU A 151 15.52 3.39 -13.20
N SER A 152 15.46 2.08 -12.89
CA SER A 152 15.82 1.02 -13.83
C SER A 152 14.67 0.48 -14.68
N ILE A 153 13.44 0.96 -14.47
CA ILE A 153 12.28 0.46 -15.20
C ILE A 153 12.27 0.95 -16.64
N TRP A 154 12.56 2.23 -16.81
CA TRP A 154 12.57 2.90 -18.12
C TRP A 154 13.99 3.03 -18.65
N PRO A 155 14.18 2.94 -19.97
CA PRO A 155 15.49 3.18 -20.59
C PRO A 155 16.01 4.59 -20.26
N ASN A 156 17.25 4.67 -19.82
CA ASN A 156 17.87 5.96 -19.52
C ASN A 156 18.20 6.70 -20.84
N PRO A 157 17.62 7.88 -21.10
CA PRO A 157 17.88 8.64 -22.34
C PRO A 157 19.33 9.10 -22.49
N LYS A 158 20.13 9.08 -21.42
CA LYS A 158 21.56 9.42 -21.42
C LYS A 158 22.46 8.20 -21.66
N ASP A 159 21.89 6.99 -21.72
CA ASP A 159 22.66 5.79 -22.01
C ASP A 159 23.09 5.79 -23.49
N PRO A 160 24.36 5.49 -23.82
CA PRO A 160 24.80 5.41 -25.21
C PRO A 160 24.06 4.40 -26.08
N SER A 161 23.42 3.39 -25.46
CA SER A 161 22.60 2.39 -26.15
C SER A 161 21.14 2.82 -26.33
N PHE A 162 20.73 3.99 -25.82
CA PHE A 162 19.36 4.46 -25.93
C PHE A 162 18.96 4.71 -27.37
N ASN A 163 17.84 4.11 -27.79
CA ASN A 163 17.25 4.29 -29.12
C ASN A 163 15.78 4.70 -28.96
N LEU A 164 15.49 5.97 -29.24
CA LEU A 164 14.17 6.54 -29.07
C LEU A 164 13.07 5.76 -29.84
N GLU A 165 13.32 5.43 -31.10
CA GLU A 165 12.33 4.77 -31.96
C GLU A 165 11.99 3.35 -31.51
N GLN A 166 12.96 2.64 -30.91
CA GLN A 166 12.79 1.27 -30.44
C GLN A 166 12.33 1.18 -28.99
N MET A 167 12.67 2.19 -28.17
CA MET A 167 12.50 2.16 -26.72
C MET A 167 11.38 3.08 -26.22
N THR A 168 10.67 3.75 -27.12
CA THR A 168 9.51 4.59 -26.75
C THR A 168 8.34 4.35 -27.70
N PRO A 169 7.11 4.70 -27.31
CA PRO A 169 5.97 4.63 -28.22
C PRO A 169 6.21 5.44 -29.49
N PRO A 170 5.72 4.98 -30.65
CA PRO A 170 5.90 5.66 -31.94
C PRO A 170 5.49 7.14 -31.89
N GLY A 171 6.35 8.01 -32.43
CA GLY A 171 6.09 9.44 -32.48
C GLY A 171 6.34 10.20 -31.17
N THR A 172 6.95 9.57 -30.16
CA THR A 172 7.33 10.24 -28.91
C THR A 172 8.48 11.23 -29.18
N PRO A 173 8.31 12.54 -28.91
CA PRO A 173 9.43 13.48 -28.98
C PRO A 173 10.47 13.20 -27.88
N LEU A 174 11.75 13.33 -28.21
CA LEU A 174 12.85 13.09 -27.26
C LEU A 174 12.71 13.97 -26.00
N GLU A 175 12.44 15.24 -26.19
CA GLU A 175 12.32 16.22 -25.09
C GLU A 175 11.17 15.87 -24.14
N LEU A 176 10.06 15.33 -24.67
CA LEU A 176 8.94 14.86 -23.86
C LEU A 176 9.35 13.65 -23.02
N TYR A 177 10.05 12.68 -23.63
CA TYR A 177 10.54 11.50 -22.94
C TYR A 177 11.53 11.85 -21.83
N GLU A 178 12.54 12.70 -22.14
CA GLU A 178 13.54 13.15 -21.16
C GLU A 178 12.91 13.88 -19.97
N ALA A 179 11.93 14.74 -20.23
CA ALA A 179 11.20 15.44 -19.18
C ALA A 179 10.39 14.47 -18.28
N ALA A 180 9.68 13.51 -18.88
CA ALA A 180 8.94 12.48 -18.17
C ALA A 180 9.88 11.57 -17.36
N TYR A 181 10.97 11.10 -17.96
CA TYR A 181 11.99 10.29 -17.29
C TYR A 181 12.58 11.00 -16.08
N THR A 182 12.98 12.27 -16.24
CA THR A 182 13.55 13.08 -15.16
C THR A 182 12.54 13.24 -14.03
N LYS A 183 11.27 13.50 -14.35
CA LYS A 183 10.22 13.68 -13.35
C LYS A 183 9.93 12.37 -12.60
N MET A 184 9.85 11.26 -13.32
CA MET A 184 9.63 9.93 -12.76
C MET A 184 10.77 9.55 -11.80
N THR A 185 12.02 9.67 -12.22
CA THR A 185 13.17 9.34 -11.37
C THR A 185 13.28 10.27 -10.16
N THR A 186 12.97 11.57 -10.31
CA THR A 186 12.99 12.53 -9.20
C THR A 186 11.92 12.22 -8.13
N ILE A 187 10.75 11.72 -8.52
CA ILE A 187 9.64 11.48 -7.60
C ILE A 187 9.70 10.06 -6.99
N PHE A 188 10.00 9.07 -7.83
CA PHE A 188 9.87 7.66 -7.45
C PHE A 188 11.17 6.96 -7.10
N ALA A 189 12.33 7.55 -7.35
CA ALA A 189 13.59 7.00 -6.87
C ALA A 189 13.51 6.66 -5.38
N ALA A 190 14.12 5.56 -4.98
CA ALA A 190 14.14 5.15 -3.57
C ALA A 190 14.73 6.23 -2.65
N SER A 191 15.71 7.00 -3.19
CA SER A 191 16.34 8.13 -2.53
C SER A 191 15.55 9.44 -2.59
N ALA A 192 14.40 9.47 -3.29
CA ALA A 192 13.60 10.69 -3.35
C ALA A 192 12.95 11.01 -2.01
N LYS A 193 13.18 12.21 -1.50
CA LYS A 193 12.55 12.71 -0.28
C LYS A 193 11.06 12.94 -0.52
N ASN A 194 10.28 12.82 0.52
CA ASN A 194 8.84 13.04 0.49
C ASN A 194 8.36 13.80 1.72
N ASN A 195 7.17 14.35 1.65
CA ASN A 195 6.61 15.18 2.72
C ASN A 195 6.36 14.42 4.03
N GLU A 196 6.21 13.10 3.98
CA GLU A 196 6.06 12.29 5.19
C GLU A 196 7.38 12.07 5.92
N GLY A 197 8.52 12.20 5.23
CA GLY A 197 9.81 11.78 5.75
C GLY A 197 10.00 10.26 5.74
N PHE A 198 9.22 9.54 4.95
CA PHE A 198 9.30 8.07 4.85
C PHE A 198 10.53 7.68 4.03
N ASP A 199 11.49 7.03 4.69
CA ASP A 199 12.71 6.51 4.07
C ASP A 199 12.42 5.20 3.31
N ARG A 200 12.53 5.26 1.98
CA ARG A 200 12.24 4.13 1.10
C ARG A 200 13.49 3.38 0.64
N ARG A 201 14.69 3.86 1.00
CA ARG A 201 15.98 3.37 0.46
C ARG A 201 16.23 1.89 0.72
N GLU A 202 15.73 1.36 1.86
CA GLU A 202 15.93 -0.02 2.26
C GLU A 202 14.79 -0.98 1.90
N ILE A 203 13.68 -0.49 1.32
CA ILE A 203 12.51 -1.33 1.02
C ILE A 203 12.88 -2.51 0.11
N LYS A 204 13.66 -2.25 -0.94
CA LYS A 204 14.12 -3.29 -1.88
C LYS A 204 14.95 -4.37 -1.20
N ASN A 205 15.75 -4.01 -0.20
CA ASN A 205 16.59 -4.95 0.55
C ASN A 205 15.76 -5.75 1.57
N ILE A 206 14.76 -5.11 2.19
CA ILE A 206 13.88 -5.75 3.18
C ILE A 206 12.87 -6.68 2.49
N LEU A 207 12.36 -6.30 1.32
CA LEU A 207 11.32 -7.00 0.55
C LEU A 207 11.79 -7.35 -0.88
N PRO A 208 12.90 -8.09 -1.05
CA PRO A 208 13.51 -8.33 -2.37
C PRO A 208 12.68 -9.24 -3.27
N ASP A 209 11.77 -10.03 -2.71
CA ASP A 209 10.94 -11.01 -3.42
C ASP A 209 9.46 -10.75 -3.09
N PRO A 210 8.58 -10.53 -4.09
CA PRO A 210 7.17 -10.27 -3.82
C PRO A 210 6.44 -11.46 -3.18
N SER A 211 6.96 -12.69 -3.32
CA SER A 211 6.35 -13.93 -2.79
C SER A 211 6.95 -14.41 -1.47
N LYS A 212 7.92 -13.67 -0.89
CA LYS A 212 8.65 -14.08 0.32
C LYS A 212 8.80 -12.95 1.34
N PRO A 213 8.97 -13.31 2.63
CA PRO A 213 8.75 -14.65 3.16
C PRO A 213 7.27 -15.06 3.07
N LYS A 214 6.99 -16.37 3.08
CA LYS A 214 5.63 -16.86 3.25
C LYS A 214 5.07 -16.35 4.57
N LEU A 215 3.88 -15.77 4.53
CA LEU A 215 3.23 -15.22 5.71
C LEU A 215 2.52 -16.31 6.50
N LYS A 216 2.45 -16.12 7.81
CA LYS A 216 1.68 -16.96 8.72
C LYS A 216 0.40 -16.23 9.09
N GLY A 217 -0.73 -16.91 8.95
CA GLY A 217 -2.06 -16.38 9.25
C GLY A 217 -2.47 -16.58 10.72
N SER A 218 -3.46 -17.44 10.97
CA SER A 218 -3.99 -17.67 12.32
C SER A 218 -3.03 -18.41 13.25
N LYS A 219 -3.12 -18.13 14.56
CA LYS A 219 -2.42 -18.90 15.62
C LYS A 219 -2.83 -20.38 15.70
N THR A 220 -3.97 -20.73 15.15
CA THR A 220 -4.55 -22.07 15.24
C THR A 220 -4.26 -22.94 14.02
N SER A 221 -3.62 -22.40 12.99
CA SER A 221 -3.26 -23.14 11.78
C SER A 221 -1.87 -22.72 11.27
N ASP A 222 -1.16 -23.65 10.63
CA ASP A 222 0.11 -23.35 9.95
C ASP A 222 -0.09 -22.68 8.59
N GLU A 223 -1.34 -22.42 8.20
CA GLU A 223 -1.70 -21.82 6.92
C GLU A 223 -1.48 -20.30 6.93
N GLY A 224 -1.23 -19.74 5.75
CA GLY A 224 -1.09 -18.30 5.56
C GLY A 224 -2.40 -17.53 5.70
N PRO A 225 -2.35 -16.18 5.68
CA PRO A 225 -3.55 -15.33 5.68
C PRO A 225 -4.30 -15.44 4.35
N TRP A 226 -5.59 -15.10 4.35
CA TRP A 226 -6.32 -14.89 3.10
C TRP A 226 -5.78 -13.64 2.37
N ILE A 227 -5.45 -13.78 1.09
CA ILE A 227 -4.90 -12.66 0.30
C ILE A 227 -5.77 -12.43 -0.94
N THR A 228 -6.16 -11.17 -1.15
CA THR A 228 -6.73 -10.71 -2.41
C THR A 228 -5.81 -9.64 -2.99
N VAL A 229 -5.38 -9.83 -4.25
CA VAL A 229 -4.52 -8.89 -4.97
C VAL A 229 -5.32 -8.23 -6.09
N VAL A 230 -5.31 -6.91 -6.15
CA VAL A 230 -6.00 -6.08 -7.13
C VAL A 230 -4.99 -5.14 -7.78
N GLY A 231 -4.97 -5.09 -9.10
CA GLY A 231 -4.20 -4.13 -9.90
C GLY A 231 -5.10 -3.10 -10.56
N HIS A 232 -4.49 -2.08 -11.14
CA HIS A 232 -5.13 -1.03 -11.91
C HIS A 232 -5.56 -1.50 -13.32
N GLU A 233 -6.43 -0.73 -13.96
CA GLU A 233 -6.73 -0.85 -15.38
C GLU A 233 -5.70 -0.02 -16.18
N LEU A 234 -5.00 -0.65 -17.12
CA LEU A 234 -3.89 -0.03 -17.87
C LEU A 234 -4.27 1.31 -18.51
N GLU A 235 -5.46 1.39 -19.13
CA GLU A 235 -5.88 2.63 -19.80
C GLU A 235 -6.04 3.78 -18.81
N GLN A 236 -6.65 3.52 -17.66
CA GLN A 236 -6.87 4.54 -16.64
C GLN A 236 -5.55 4.96 -15.99
N PHE A 237 -4.69 4.00 -15.69
CA PHE A 237 -3.36 4.26 -15.15
C PHE A 237 -2.50 5.11 -16.11
N SER A 238 -2.50 4.79 -17.41
CA SER A 238 -1.79 5.58 -18.42
C SER A 238 -2.29 7.04 -18.51
N LYS A 239 -3.62 7.25 -18.37
CA LYS A 239 -4.21 8.59 -18.31
C LYS A 239 -3.74 9.37 -17.05
N GLU A 240 -3.63 8.71 -15.92
CA GLU A 240 -3.12 9.32 -14.68
C GLU A 240 -1.65 9.68 -14.83
N GLU A 241 -0.80 8.78 -15.34
CA GLU A 241 0.61 9.08 -15.59
C GLU A 241 0.78 10.26 -16.54
N TRP A 242 -0.03 10.33 -17.61
CA TRP A 242 -0.03 11.49 -18.50
C TRP A 242 -0.48 12.78 -17.79
N ALA A 243 -1.55 12.71 -17.00
CA ALA A 243 -2.06 13.89 -16.29
C ALA A 243 -1.05 14.44 -15.28
N MET A 244 -0.42 13.55 -14.51
CA MET A 244 0.49 13.91 -13.43
C MET A 244 1.91 14.26 -13.91
N MET A 245 2.46 13.49 -14.84
CA MET A 245 3.87 13.53 -15.18
C MET A 245 4.14 13.77 -16.67
N LYS A 246 3.10 13.78 -17.52
CA LYS A 246 3.24 13.85 -18.99
C LYS A 246 3.99 12.65 -19.56
N VAL A 247 3.82 11.49 -18.95
CA VAL A 247 4.37 10.22 -19.45
C VAL A 247 3.76 9.95 -20.83
N PRO A 248 4.57 9.70 -21.87
CA PRO A 248 4.04 9.38 -23.19
C PRO A 248 3.10 8.16 -23.14
N LEU A 249 1.93 8.28 -23.77
CA LEU A 249 0.97 7.19 -23.82
C LEU A 249 1.61 5.94 -24.44
N GLY A 250 1.44 4.80 -23.81
CA GLY A 250 2.07 3.53 -24.19
C GLY A 250 3.32 3.17 -23.40
N MET A 251 3.99 4.11 -22.71
CA MET A 251 5.12 3.79 -21.84
C MET A 251 4.72 2.83 -20.71
N ALA A 252 3.53 3.03 -20.13
CA ALA A 252 3.00 2.11 -19.14
C ALA A 252 2.92 0.68 -19.67
N ALA A 253 2.33 0.49 -20.85
CA ALA A 253 2.20 -0.82 -21.49
C ALA A 253 3.56 -1.48 -21.80
N MET A 254 4.57 -0.67 -22.19
CA MET A 254 5.90 -1.19 -22.55
C MET A 254 6.73 -1.62 -21.34
N TYR A 255 6.64 -0.91 -20.23
CA TYR A 255 7.59 -1.06 -19.11
C TYR A 255 6.92 -1.22 -17.74
N THR A 256 6.02 -0.31 -17.38
CA THR A 256 5.47 -0.25 -16.02
C THR A 256 4.51 -1.41 -15.77
N GLN A 257 3.58 -1.65 -16.68
CA GLN A 257 2.55 -2.70 -16.56
C GLN A 257 3.13 -4.10 -16.40
N PRO A 258 4.06 -4.57 -17.27
CA PRO A 258 4.61 -5.92 -17.13
C PRO A 258 5.30 -6.16 -15.79
N MET A 259 5.94 -5.11 -15.24
CA MET A 259 6.58 -5.18 -13.94
C MET A 259 5.54 -5.23 -12.81
N TRP A 260 4.48 -4.42 -12.87
CA TRP A 260 3.38 -4.43 -11.90
C TRP A 260 2.63 -5.75 -11.88
N GLU A 261 2.31 -6.30 -13.05
CA GLU A 261 1.66 -7.61 -13.18
C GLU A 261 2.49 -8.71 -12.52
N LYS A 262 3.78 -8.78 -12.87
CA LYS A 262 4.70 -9.75 -12.26
C LYS A 262 4.82 -9.59 -10.73
N TYR A 263 4.82 -8.35 -10.25
CA TYR A 263 4.86 -8.09 -8.81
C TYR A 263 3.56 -8.53 -8.13
N ASN A 264 2.41 -8.18 -8.70
CA ASN A 264 1.09 -8.59 -8.19
C ASN A 264 0.90 -10.11 -8.20
N GLU A 265 1.33 -10.80 -9.26
CA GLU A 265 1.36 -12.28 -9.30
C GLU A 265 2.21 -12.83 -8.14
N GLY A 266 3.38 -12.23 -7.90
CA GLY A 266 4.24 -12.61 -6.79
C GLY A 266 3.57 -12.44 -5.43
N LEU A 267 2.79 -11.37 -5.21
CA LEU A 267 2.06 -11.15 -3.96
C LEU A 267 1.06 -12.27 -3.63
N CYS A 268 0.44 -12.89 -4.64
CA CYS A 268 -0.39 -14.08 -4.45
C CYS A 268 0.41 -15.25 -3.86
N GLY A 269 1.72 -15.28 -4.12
CA GLY A 269 2.63 -16.27 -3.58
C GLY A 269 2.97 -16.11 -2.09
N LEU A 270 2.54 -15.07 -1.40
CA LEU A 270 2.78 -14.87 0.03
C LEU A 270 1.99 -15.82 0.94
N THR A 271 0.96 -16.45 0.42
CA THR A 271 0.09 -17.38 1.14
C THR A 271 -0.07 -18.71 0.41
N ASP A 272 -0.88 -19.60 0.94
CA ASP A 272 -1.23 -20.86 0.31
C ASP A 272 -2.08 -20.62 -0.95
N PRO A 273 -1.98 -21.46 -2.00
CA PRO A 273 -2.64 -21.21 -3.27
C PRO A 273 -4.18 -21.11 -3.18
N ASP A 274 -4.80 -21.86 -2.29
CA ASP A 274 -6.25 -21.87 -2.05
C ASP A 274 -6.74 -20.65 -1.27
N LYS A 275 -5.82 -19.93 -0.62
CA LYS A 275 -6.10 -18.67 0.10
C LYS A 275 -5.72 -17.42 -0.68
N ALA A 276 -5.14 -17.58 -1.86
CA ALA A 276 -4.83 -16.48 -2.76
C ALA A 276 -5.94 -16.23 -3.78
N ARG A 277 -6.30 -14.97 -3.98
CA ARG A 277 -7.21 -14.53 -5.05
C ARG A 277 -6.58 -13.39 -5.82
N GLY A 278 -6.52 -13.52 -7.12
CA GLY A 278 -6.01 -12.49 -8.03
C GLY A 278 -4.80 -12.94 -8.84
N PRO A 279 -4.09 -12.00 -9.49
CA PRO A 279 -4.42 -10.57 -9.56
C PRO A 279 -5.75 -10.30 -10.25
N LEU A 280 -6.60 -9.46 -9.64
CA LEU A 280 -7.81 -8.92 -10.23
C LEU A 280 -7.50 -7.56 -10.82
N ILE A 281 -8.23 -7.15 -11.86
CA ILE A 281 -8.16 -5.79 -12.39
C ILE A 281 -9.36 -5.00 -11.88
N ALA A 282 -9.10 -3.86 -11.23
CA ALA A 282 -10.15 -2.94 -10.78
C ALA A 282 -10.71 -2.16 -11.98
N PRO A 283 -12.00 -2.33 -12.32
CA PRO A 283 -12.55 -1.65 -13.48
C PRO A 283 -12.51 -0.12 -13.32
N LYS A 284 -12.10 0.59 -14.38
CA LYS A 284 -12.04 2.06 -14.46
C LYS A 284 -11.19 2.71 -13.35
N SER A 285 -10.19 1.99 -12.86
CA SER A 285 -9.34 2.46 -11.76
C SER A 285 -7.89 2.56 -12.21
N GLY A 286 -7.26 3.68 -11.86
CA GLY A 286 -5.82 3.86 -11.90
C GLY A 286 -5.16 3.41 -10.60
N HIS A 287 -4.08 4.09 -10.22
CA HIS A 287 -3.30 3.74 -9.04
C HIS A 287 -4.07 3.86 -7.71
N PHE A 288 -5.07 4.72 -7.65
CA PHE A 288 -5.82 4.98 -6.42
C PHE A 288 -7.18 4.28 -6.43
N VAL A 289 -7.17 2.95 -6.50
CA VAL A 289 -8.36 2.09 -6.65
C VAL A 289 -9.47 2.45 -5.67
N GLN A 290 -9.15 2.71 -4.40
CA GLN A 290 -10.11 3.09 -3.36
C GLN A 290 -10.78 4.45 -3.59
N LYS A 291 -10.16 5.31 -4.39
CA LYS A 291 -10.71 6.61 -4.79
C LYS A 291 -11.55 6.48 -6.06
N ASP A 292 -11.07 5.69 -7.02
CA ASP A 292 -11.67 5.59 -8.35
C ASP A 292 -12.89 4.67 -8.36
N ASN A 293 -12.83 3.58 -7.59
CA ASN A 293 -13.90 2.57 -7.52
C ASN A 293 -14.09 2.04 -6.08
N PRO A 294 -14.58 2.89 -5.15
CA PRO A 294 -14.77 2.49 -3.76
C PRO A 294 -15.78 1.35 -3.57
N SER A 295 -16.76 1.18 -4.48
CA SER A 295 -17.72 0.07 -4.43
C SER A 295 -17.04 -1.27 -4.69
N PHE A 296 -16.19 -1.35 -5.70
CA PHE A 296 -15.40 -2.53 -5.97
C PHE A 296 -14.52 -2.92 -4.77
N VAL A 297 -13.84 -1.93 -4.15
CA VAL A 297 -13.01 -2.18 -2.96
C VAL A 297 -13.85 -2.68 -1.79
N ALA A 298 -15.03 -2.09 -1.56
CA ALA A 298 -15.95 -2.55 -0.51
C ALA A 298 -16.43 -3.99 -0.73
N GLU A 299 -16.71 -4.37 -1.98
CA GLU A 299 -17.08 -5.76 -2.36
C GLU A 299 -15.92 -6.73 -2.12
N GLN A 300 -14.69 -6.38 -2.54
CA GLN A 300 -13.52 -7.24 -2.32
C GLN A 300 -13.21 -7.40 -0.82
N LEU A 301 -13.39 -6.33 -0.04
CA LEU A 301 -13.22 -6.40 1.41
C LEU A 301 -14.28 -7.29 2.07
N GLN A 302 -15.54 -7.21 1.64
CA GLN A 302 -16.60 -8.10 2.15
C GLN A 302 -16.29 -9.56 1.85
N ASP A 303 -15.86 -9.87 0.62
CA ASP A 303 -15.47 -11.24 0.23
C ASP A 303 -14.30 -11.76 1.06
N LEU A 304 -13.28 -10.93 1.26
CA LEU A 304 -12.14 -11.28 2.10
C LEU A 304 -12.56 -11.57 3.55
N ILE A 305 -13.41 -10.72 4.14
CA ILE A 305 -13.87 -10.91 5.53
C ILE A 305 -14.73 -12.16 5.67
N LYS A 306 -15.60 -12.46 4.69
CA LYS A 306 -16.36 -13.72 4.71
C LYS A 306 -15.45 -14.93 4.77
N LYS A 307 -14.36 -14.93 4.01
CA LYS A 307 -13.37 -16.02 4.04
C LYS A 307 -12.66 -16.12 5.38
N VAL A 308 -12.23 -14.98 5.93
CA VAL A 308 -11.59 -14.90 7.26
C VAL A 308 -12.52 -15.41 8.36
N GLU A 309 -13.81 -15.08 8.29
CA GLU A 309 -14.81 -15.50 9.27
C GLU A 309 -15.45 -16.88 8.97
N GLY A 310 -15.10 -17.54 7.85
CA GLY A 310 -15.70 -18.81 7.43
C GLY A 310 -17.18 -18.70 7.07
N LEU A 311 -17.62 -17.52 6.63
CA LEU A 311 -19.01 -17.26 6.22
C LEU A 311 -19.17 -17.60 4.74
N HIS A 312 -20.24 -18.34 4.41
CA HIS A 312 -20.57 -18.79 3.05
C HIS A 312 -21.66 -17.93 2.39
#